data_4acf02093a484d5ccced7c7bddc2d6d6
#
_entry.id   4acf02093a484d5ccced7c7bddc2d6d6
#
_cell.length_a   1.000
_cell.length_b   1.000
_cell.length_c   1.000
_cell.angle_alpha   90.00
_cell.angle_beta   90.00
_cell.angle_gamma   90.00
#
_symmetry.space_group_name_H-M   'P 1'
#
loop_
_entity.id
_entity.type
_entity.pdbx_description
1 polymer ?
#
loop_
_entity_poly.entity_id
_entity_poly.type
_entity_poly.pdbx_seq_one_letter_code
_entity_poly.pdbx_strand_id
1 'polypeptide(L)'
;MIKTLRNLLKQDKERFVVPRGVQDVIPIKAIYDDGIFQVGRDKFSKTYKFSDINYAVASREDKEAMFLEYSELLNSLDSGATTKITINNRRLNRANFEKTILLPLKGDALDEYREEYNRMLLEKATGANAIIQEKYITISVCKKNVEEARNYFARVGADLIAHFGRLGSKCVELEPDERLRIFHDFYRAGEETEFRFDIKETRRKGHDFKDFICPDSMEFTGDYFKIGERYGRVLFLREYASYIKDSMVAEMTDLNRNLMMSIDVIPVPTDEAVREAESRLLGVETNATNWQRRQNANNNFSAQLPYDIEQQRKEMKEFLDDLTTRDQRMMFAVLTMVHTADTKEQLDNDTEALLTTARKHLCQFGILKFQQLDGLNTAMPFGVRKIESFRTLTTESLAVFIPFRVQDICHTNGVYYGQNVISKNMIIADRRQLLNGNEFILGVSGGGKSFTAKGEVINQVLAGNADIIIIDPEREYSPLVRALGGEIINISAVLPVMNICLQ
;
A
#
# COMPACT_ATOMS: atom_id res chain seq x y z
N MET A 1 -0.92 -25.69 -19.78
CA MET A 1 -1.22 -24.96 -18.52
C MET A 1 -0.54 -25.66 -17.36
N ILE A 2 0.29 -24.98 -16.63
CA ILE A 2 1.09 -25.46 -15.51
C ILE A 2 0.18 -26.10 -14.44
N LYS A 3 0.64 -27.20 -13.85
CA LYS A 3 -0.13 -27.99 -12.86
C LYS A 3 -0.52 -27.15 -11.65
N THR A 4 0.42 -26.34 -11.14
CA THR A 4 0.21 -25.43 -10.02
C THR A 4 -0.91 -24.43 -10.32
N LEU A 5 -0.89 -23.76 -11.47
CA LEU A 5 -1.94 -22.80 -11.86
C LEU A 5 -3.30 -23.51 -12.00
N ARG A 6 -3.32 -24.70 -12.60
CA ARG A 6 -4.56 -25.49 -12.74
C ARG A 6 -5.16 -25.87 -11.38
N ASN A 7 -4.32 -26.23 -10.42
CA ASN A 7 -4.76 -26.57 -9.06
C ASN A 7 -5.31 -25.37 -8.33
N LEU A 8 -4.63 -24.21 -8.41
CA LEU A 8 -5.10 -22.95 -7.81
C LEU A 8 -6.41 -22.46 -8.43
N LEU A 9 -6.54 -22.56 -9.75
CA LEU A 9 -7.79 -22.22 -10.43
C LEU A 9 -8.95 -23.14 -10.00
N LYS A 10 -8.68 -24.42 -9.74
CA LYS A 10 -9.70 -25.34 -9.21
C LYS A 10 -10.09 -25.00 -7.77
N GLN A 11 -9.13 -24.59 -6.94
CA GLN A 11 -9.36 -24.22 -5.55
C GLN A 11 -10.14 -22.89 -5.44
N ASP A 12 -9.90 -21.95 -6.37
CA ASP A 12 -10.61 -20.67 -6.43
C ASP A 12 -12.00 -20.76 -7.09
N LYS A 13 -12.30 -21.87 -7.79
CA LYS A 13 -13.62 -22.09 -8.41
C LYS A 13 -14.65 -22.48 -7.36
N GLU A 14 -15.35 -21.50 -6.86
CA GLU A 14 -16.61 -21.69 -6.15
C GLU A 14 -17.78 -21.67 -7.15
N ARG A 15 -18.85 -22.42 -6.84
CA ARG A 15 -20.08 -22.34 -7.62
C ARG A 15 -20.64 -20.92 -7.52
N PHE A 16 -20.85 -20.29 -8.66
CA PHE A 16 -21.48 -18.96 -8.67
C PHE A 16 -22.88 -19.04 -8.07
N VAL A 17 -23.13 -18.27 -7.06
CA VAL A 17 -24.44 -18.08 -6.44
C VAL A 17 -24.78 -16.61 -6.57
N VAL A 18 -25.96 -16.29 -7.08
CA VAL A 18 -26.41 -14.91 -7.17
C VAL A 18 -26.59 -14.37 -5.75
N PRO A 19 -25.91 -13.29 -5.38
CA PRO A 19 -26.04 -12.68 -4.06
C PRO A 19 -27.48 -12.25 -3.81
N ARG A 20 -28.03 -12.56 -2.65
CA ARG A 20 -29.37 -12.14 -2.24
C ARG A 20 -29.35 -10.87 -1.40
N GLY A 21 -28.22 -10.56 -0.81
CA GLY A 21 -27.99 -9.37 0.01
C GLY A 21 -26.56 -8.90 -0.09
N VAL A 22 -26.29 -7.72 0.46
CA VAL A 22 -24.98 -7.10 0.45
C VAL A 22 -23.93 -7.96 1.19
N GLN A 23 -24.34 -8.65 2.23
CA GLN A 23 -23.47 -9.55 3.00
C GLN A 23 -22.95 -10.73 2.16
N ASP A 24 -23.72 -11.20 1.16
CA ASP A 24 -23.31 -12.30 0.29
C ASP A 24 -22.20 -11.89 -0.70
N VAL A 25 -22.09 -10.57 -0.98
CA VAL A 25 -21.06 -10.01 -1.87
C VAL A 25 -19.67 -10.11 -1.27
N ILE A 26 -19.57 -10.01 0.07
CA ILE A 26 -18.32 -10.00 0.81
C ILE A 26 -17.83 -11.42 1.04
N PRO A 27 -16.65 -11.82 0.49
CA PRO A 27 -16.19 -13.22 0.46
C PRO A 27 -15.54 -13.66 1.78
N ILE A 28 -15.94 -13.12 2.92
CA ILE A 28 -15.47 -13.56 4.24
C ILE A 28 -16.53 -14.46 4.86
N LYS A 29 -16.14 -15.69 5.24
CA LYS A 29 -17.03 -16.68 5.86
C LYS A 29 -16.94 -16.69 7.39
N ALA A 30 -15.73 -16.49 7.92
CA ALA A 30 -15.46 -16.42 9.34
C ALA A 30 -14.21 -15.60 9.63
N ILE A 31 -14.14 -15.05 10.84
CA ILE A 31 -12.98 -14.32 11.37
C ILE A 31 -12.54 -14.95 12.68
N TYR A 32 -11.23 -14.96 12.92
CA TYR A 32 -10.61 -15.53 14.10
C TYR A 32 -9.86 -14.45 14.89
N ASP A 33 -9.66 -14.70 16.20
CA ASP A 33 -9.09 -13.73 17.14
C ASP A 33 -7.63 -13.35 16.84
N ASP A 34 -6.94 -14.13 16.02
CA ASP A 34 -5.56 -13.95 15.56
C ASP A 34 -5.45 -13.24 14.19
N GLY A 35 -6.50 -12.59 13.73
CA GLY A 35 -6.53 -11.87 12.45
C GLY A 35 -6.62 -12.76 11.21
N ILE A 36 -6.78 -14.08 11.36
CA ILE A 36 -7.03 -14.99 10.24
C ILE A 36 -8.48 -14.87 9.80
N PHE A 37 -8.70 -14.75 8.49
CA PHE A 37 -10.02 -14.78 7.87
C PHE A 37 -10.20 -16.02 7.02
N GLN A 38 -11.34 -16.69 7.16
CA GLN A 38 -11.76 -17.74 6.25
C GLN A 38 -12.49 -17.12 5.07
N VAL A 39 -11.92 -17.23 3.87
CA VAL A 39 -12.41 -16.58 2.65
C VAL A 39 -12.86 -17.58 1.56
N GLY A 40 -12.87 -18.84 1.88
CA GLY A 40 -13.34 -19.93 1.05
C GLY A 40 -13.70 -21.13 1.92
N ARG A 41 -14.05 -22.28 1.31
CA ARG A 41 -14.36 -23.50 2.08
C ARG A 41 -13.17 -23.94 2.94
N ASP A 42 -12.00 -24.05 2.30
CA ASP A 42 -10.75 -24.49 2.93
C ASP A 42 -9.65 -23.44 2.71
N LYS A 43 -10.02 -22.18 2.42
CA LYS A 43 -9.10 -21.09 2.13
C LYS A 43 -9.09 -20.09 3.27
N PHE A 44 -7.90 -19.83 3.79
CA PHE A 44 -7.63 -18.91 4.88
C PHE A 44 -6.68 -17.82 4.40
N SER A 45 -6.83 -16.60 4.95
CA SER A 45 -5.96 -15.48 4.63
C SER A 45 -5.56 -14.73 5.89
N LYS A 46 -4.34 -14.17 5.89
CA LYS A 46 -3.82 -13.28 6.92
C LYS A 46 -3.19 -12.07 6.26
N THR A 47 -3.36 -10.90 6.85
CA THR A 47 -2.90 -9.62 6.30
C THR A 47 -1.88 -8.99 7.24
N TYR A 48 -0.84 -8.43 6.66
CA TYR A 48 0.21 -7.68 7.34
C TYR A 48 0.23 -6.26 6.76
N LYS A 49 0.47 -5.27 7.60
CA LYS A 49 0.69 -3.89 7.20
C LYS A 49 2.19 -3.63 7.19
N PHE A 50 2.69 -2.99 6.14
CA PHE A 50 4.09 -2.62 6.08
C PHE A 50 4.27 -1.12 5.81
N SER A 51 5.34 -0.55 6.35
CA SER A 51 5.66 0.87 6.20
C SER A 51 6.36 1.16 4.88
N ASP A 52 6.26 2.41 4.43
CA ASP A 52 7.04 2.89 3.30
C ASP A 52 8.53 3.03 3.66
N ILE A 53 9.37 3.08 2.65
CA ILE A 53 10.79 3.43 2.74
C ILE A 53 11.09 4.57 1.78
N ASN A 54 12.19 5.30 2.00
CA ASN A 54 12.55 6.48 1.20
C ASN A 54 13.18 6.12 -0.15
N TYR A 55 12.51 5.25 -0.93
CA TYR A 55 12.98 4.77 -2.23
C TYR A 55 13.15 5.90 -3.26
N ALA A 56 12.20 6.83 -3.35
CA ALA A 56 12.20 7.88 -4.38
C ALA A 56 13.41 8.83 -4.28
N VAL A 57 13.89 9.09 -3.05
CA VAL A 57 14.99 10.02 -2.76
C VAL A 57 16.33 9.32 -2.50
N ALA A 58 16.36 7.99 -2.53
CA ALA A 58 17.58 7.21 -2.33
C ALA A 58 18.58 7.43 -3.46
N SER A 59 19.87 7.22 -3.17
CA SER A 59 20.92 7.20 -4.17
C SER A 59 20.69 6.07 -5.19
N ARG A 60 21.36 6.10 -6.31
CA ARG A 60 21.25 5.03 -7.31
C ARG A 60 21.68 3.67 -6.72
N GLU A 61 22.77 3.65 -5.98
CA GLU A 61 23.32 2.46 -5.34
C GLU A 61 22.34 1.89 -4.31
N ASP A 62 21.74 2.76 -3.47
CA ASP A 62 20.75 2.36 -2.48
C ASP A 62 19.46 1.84 -3.16
N LYS A 63 19.02 2.46 -4.27
CA LYS A 63 17.88 1.96 -5.04
C LYS A 63 18.12 0.57 -5.61
N GLU A 64 19.30 0.33 -6.16
CA GLU A 64 19.71 -0.98 -6.68
C GLU A 64 19.73 -2.02 -5.54
N ALA A 65 20.26 -1.67 -4.36
CA ALA A 65 20.26 -2.54 -3.18
C ALA A 65 18.83 -2.85 -2.69
N MET A 66 17.96 -1.83 -2.58
CA MET A 66 16.56 -2.01 -2.20
C MET A 66 15.79 -2.87 -3.21
N PHE A 67 16.06 -2.70 -4.50
CA PHE A 67 15.45 -3.49 -5.57
C PHE A 67 15.84 -4.97 -5.49
N LEU A 68 17.12 -5.25 -5.22
CA LEU A 68 17.61 -6.61 -5.04
C LEU A 68 17.00 -7.26 -3.79
N GLU A 69 16.98 -6.57 -2.66
CA GLU A 69 16.37 -7.08 -1.43
C GLU A 69 14.85 -7.33 -1.60
N TYR A 70 14.16 -6.47 -2.37
CA TYR A 70 12.75 -6.69 -2.71
C TYR A 70 12.58 -7.91 -3.64
N SER A 71 13.51 -8.13 -4.56
CA SER A 71 13.53 -9.32 -5.42
C SER A 71 13.73 -10.60 -4.59
N GLU A 72 14.59 -10.56 -3.58
CA GLU A 72 14.77 -11.68 -2.63
C GLU A 72 13.49 -11.96 -1.82
N LEU A 73 12.79 -10.91 -1.36
CA LEU A 73 11.48 -11.07 -0.72
C LEU A 73 10.50 -11.78 -1.66
N LEU A 74 10.42 -11.37 -2.93
CA LEU A 74 9.55 -12.03 -3.91
C LEU A 74 9.97 -13.49 -4.15
N ASN A 75 11.26 -13.77 -4.19
CA ASN A 75 11.79 -15.14 -4.31
C ASN A 75 11.50 -16.01 -3.08
N SER A 76 11.30 -15.42 -1.90
CA SER A 76 10.96 -16.15 -0.68
C SER A 76 9.50 -16.60 -0.61
N LEU A 77 8.63 -16.07 -1.49
CA LEU A 77 7.20 -16.38 -1.47
C LEU A 77 6.93 -17.87 -1.76
N ASP A 78 6.00 -18.44 -0.99
CA ASP A 78 5.64 -19.86 -1.09
C ASP A 78 4.78 -20.15 -2.34
N SER A 79 5.19 -21.11 -3.14
CA SER A 79 4.45 -21.57 -4.32
C SER A 79 3.11 -22.28 -3.99
N GLY A 80 2.91 -22.67 -2.73
CA GLY A 80 1.65 -23.24 -2.23
C GLY A 80 0.61 -22.21 -1.80
N ALA A 81 0.94 -20.92 -1.85
CA ALA A 81 0.10 -19.81 -1.42
C ALA A 81 -0.08 -18.78 -2.52
N THR A 82 -1.08 -17.94 -2.37
CA THR A 82 -1.23 -16.70 -3.15
C THR A 82 -0.90 -15.52 -2.26
N THR A 83 0.01 -14.66 -2.71
CA THR A 83 0.37 -13.43 -2.02
C THR A 83 -0.23 -12.25 -2.77
N LYS A 84 -0.90 -11.36 -2.06
CA LYS A 84 -1.48 -10.13 -2.60
C LYS A 84 -0.81 -8.94 -1.97
N ILE A 85 -0.19 -8.08 -2.77
CA ILE A 85 0.37 -6.80 -2.35
C ILE A 85 -0.65 -5.72 -2.70
N THR A 86 -1.07 -4.93 -1.73
CA THR A 86 -2.10 -3.91 -1.89
C THR A 86 -1.58 -2.55 -1.45
N ILE A 87 -1.76 -1.55 -2.31
CA ILE A 87 -1.57 -0.14 -2.00
C ILE A 87 -2.95 0.49 -1.93
N ASN A 88 -3.29 1.04 -0.78
CA ASN A 88 -4.58 1.66 -0.50
C ASN A 88 -4.40 3.16 -0.28
N ASN A 89 -4.87 3.95 -1.23
CA ASN A 89 -4.98 5.40 -1.12
C ASN A 89 -6.39 5.76 -0.67
N ARG A 90 -6.51 6.42 0.45
CA ARG A 90 -7.77 6.99 0.88
C ARG A 90 -7.63 8.49 1.19
N ARG A 91 -8.61 9.26 0.83
CA ARG A 91 -8.68 10.66 1.25
C ARG A 91 -8.86 10.73 2.76
N LEU A 92 -8.11 11.61 3.39
CA LEU A 92 -8.30 11.91 4.80
C LEU A 92 -9.68 12.55 4.99
N ASN A 93 -10.54 11.92 5.78
CA ASN A 93 -11.82 12.51 6.14
C ASN A 93 -11.58 13.75 7.01
N ARG A 94 -12.26 14.85 6.68
CA ARG A 94 -12.14 16.12 7.41
C ARG A 94 -12.42 15.96 8.89
N ALA A 95 -13.46 15.24 9.28
CA ALA A 95 -13.81 15.00 10.67
C ALA A 95 -12.73 14.20 11.42
N ASN A 96 -12.09 13.23 10.74
CA ASN A 96 -10.97 12.47 11.29
C ASN A 96 -9.73 13.37 11.46
N PHE A 97 -9.47 14.23 10.48
CA PHE A 97 -8.38 15.21 10.55
C PHE A 97 -8.59 16.17 11.73
N GLU A 98 -9.78 16.78 11.83
CA GLU A 98 -10.10 17.70 12.90
C GLU A 98 -9.94 17.03 14.29
N LYS A 99 -10.40 15.81 14.44
CA LYS A 99 -10.31 15.07 15.72
C LYS A 99 -8.89 14.62 16.07
N THR A 100 -8.05 14.32 15.07
CA THR A 100 -6.75 13.66 15.29
C THR A 100 -5.59 14.67 15.31
N ILE A 101 -5.72 15.79 14.59
CA ILE A 101 -4.62 16.71 14.31
C ILE A 101 -4.82 18.09 14.93
N LEU A 102 -6.08 18.57 15.00
CA LEU A 102 -6.34 19.87 15.59
C LEU A 102 -6.15 19.82 17.12
N LEU A 103 -5.60 20.91 17.64
CA LEU A 103 -5.40 21.07 19.07
C LEU A 103 -6.75 21.35 19.77
N PRO A 104 -7.12 20.58 20.80
CA PRO A 104 -8.33 20.84 21.56
C PRO A 104 -8.18 22.13 22.37
N LEU A 105 -9.23 22.94 22.42
CA LEU A 105 -9.30 24.11 23.29
C LEU A 105 -9.37 23.67 24.74
N LYS A 106 -8.63 24.32 25.62
CA LYS A 106 -8.47 23.95 27.04
C LYS A 106 -9.17 24.93 28.00
N GLY A 107 -9.71 26.05 27.51
CA GLY A 107 -10.32 27.10 28.33
C GLY A 107 -9.29 27.99 29.04
N ASP A 108 -8.07 28.06 28.52
CA ASP A 108 -6.97 28.88 29.07
C ASP A 108 -6.61 30.07 28.17
N ALA A 109 -5.70 30.91 28.64
CA ALA A 109 -5.26 32.12 27.93
C ALA A 109 -4.55 31.85 26.58
N LEU A 110 -4.22 30.60 26.29
CA LEU A 110 -3.54 30.17 25.05
C LEU A 110 -4.52 29.70 23.97
N ASP A 111 -5.82 29.70 24.22
CA ASP A 111 -6.81 29.22 23.25
C ASP A 111 -6.90 30.08 21.99
N GLU A 112 -6.66 31.40 22.09
CA GLU A 112 -6.57 32.28 20.93
C GLU A 112 -5.45 31.82 19.96
N TYR A 113 -4.30 31.43 20.50
CA TYR A 113 -3.19 30.89 19.69
C TYR A 113 -3.48 29.49 19.15
N ARG A 114 -4.24 28.62 19.91
CA ARG A 114 -4.68 27.32 19.40
C ARG A 114 -5.66 27.48 18.24
N GLU A 115 -6.59 28.42 18.29
CA GLU A 115 -7.51 28.71 17.20
C GLU A 115 -6.79 29.19 15.95
N GLU A 116 -5.82 30.08 16.09
CA GLU A 116 -5.01 30.56 14.98
C GLU A 116 -4.18 29.43 14.38
N TYR A 117 -3.55 28.60 15.22
CA TYR A 117 -2.78 27.45 14.78
C TYR A 117 -3.67 26.41 14.08
N ASN A 118 -4.83 26.10 14.60
CA ASN A 118 -5.79 25.20 13.98
C ASN A 118 -6.27 25.71 12.62
N ARG A 119 -6.48 27.03 12.48
CA ARG A 119 -6.82 27.66 11.20
C ARG A 119 -5.70 27.46 10.18
N MET A 120 -4.45 27.70 10.57
CA MET A 120 -3.28 27.47 9.72
C MET A 120 -3.20 25.99 9.29
N LEU A 121 -3.42 25.04 10.21
CA LEU A 121 -3.42 23.60 9.88
C LEU A 121 -4.50 23.24 8.87
N LEU A 122 -5.70 23.78 8.99
CA LEU A 122 -6.81 23.58 8.05
C LEU A 122 -6.49 24.14 6.66
N GLU A 123 -5.89 25.34 6.59
CA GLU A 123 -5.44 25.94 5.33
C GLU A 123 -4.35 25.09 4.65
N LYS A 124 -3.37 24.60 5.43
CA LYS A 124 -2.32 23.71 4.92
C LYS A 124 -2.88 22.36 4.47
N ALA A 125 -3.84 21.80 5.19
CA ALA A 125 -4.51 20.56 4.81
C ALA A 125 -5.29 20.70 3.51
N THR A 126 -5.90 21.86 3.26
CA THR A 126 -6.63 22.11 2.00
C THR A 126 -5.69 22.20 0.79
N GLY A 127 -4.46 22.66 0.99
CA GLY A 127 -3.41 22.70 -0.05
C GLY A 127 -2.57 21.41 -0.16
N ALA A 128 -2.68 20.49 0.80
CA ALA A 128 -2.00 19.22 0.78
C ALA A 128 -2.79 18.17 -0.01
N ASN A 129 -2.13 17.13 -0.47
CA ASN A 129 -2.82 16.02 -1.16
C ASN A 129 -3.81 15.27 -0.25
N ALA A 130 -3.80 15.47 1.05
CA ALA A 130 -4.70 14.88 2.06
C ALA A 130 -5.00 13.38 1.81
N ILE A 131 -4.02 12.63 1.30
CA ILE A 131 -4.12 11.20 1.03
C ILE A 131 -3.30 10.46 2.06
N ILE A 132 -3.93 9.50 2.70
CA ILE A 132 -3.23 8.46 3.48
C ILE A 132 -3.00 7.29 2.54
N GLN A 133 -1.74 6.92 2.36
CA GLN A 133 -1.36 5.71 1.64
C GLN A 133 -0.96 4.63 2.63
N GLU A 134 -1.70 3.52 2.62
CA GLU A 134 -1.41 2.35 3.44
C GLU A 134 -1.08 1.16 2.55
N LYS A 135 -0.17 0.33 3.02
CA LYS A 135 0.36 -0.81 2.25
C LYS A 135 0.17 -2.10 3.01
N TYR A 136 -0.37 -3.08 2.33
CA TYR A 136 -0.70 -4.37 2.90
C TYR A 136 -0.13 -5.51 2.07
N ILE A 137 0.26 -6.57 2.74
CA ILE A 137 0.52 -7.86 2.11
C ILE A 137 -0.41 -8.90 2.73
N THR A 138 -1.20 -9.55 1.89
CA THR A 138 -2.18 -10.57 2.30
C THR A 138 -1.76 -11.90 1.72
N ILE A 139 -1.50 -12.87 2.59
CA ILE A 139 -1.18 -14.24 2.18
C ILE A 139 -2.42 -15.09 2.34
N SER A 140 -2.74 -15.91 1.34
CA SER A 140 -3.84 -16.85 1.38
C SER A 140 -3.39 -18.26 1.02
N VAL A 141 -3.88 -19.23 1.77
CA VAL A 141 -3.50 -20.64 1.64
C VAL A 141 -4.71 -21.55 1.85
N CYS A 142 -4.73 -22.69 1.17
CA CYS A 142 -5.73 -23.71 1.39
C CYS A 142 -5.21 -24.71 2.43
N LYS A 143 -5.95 -24.89 3.53
CA LYS A 143 -5.67 -25.80 4.63
C LYS A 143 -6.94 -26.51 5.06
N LYS A 144 -6.82 -27.69 5.68
CA LYS A 144 -7.98 -28.49 6.12
C LYS A 144 -8.76 -27.82 7.25
N ASN A 145 -8.06 -27.11 8.11
CA ASN A 145 -8.64 -26.42 9.28
C ASN A 145 -7.82 -25.18 9.64
N VAL A 146 -8.35 -24.37 10.55
CA VAL A 146 -7.72 -23.13 11.00
C VAL A 146 -6.41 -23.36 11.76
N GLU A 147 -6.26 -24.47 12.48
CA GLU A 147 -5.04 -24.78 13.24
C GLU A 147 -3.84 -25.02 12.31
N GLU A 148 -4.05 -25.73 11.21
CA GLU A 148 -3.03 -25.89 10.18
C GLU A 148 -2.68 -24.54 9.51
N ALA A 149 -3.68 -23.68 9.35
CA ALA A 149 -3.47 -22.32 8.83
C ALA A 149 -2.68 -21.45 9.81
N ARG A 150 -2.95 -21.54 11.12
CA ARG A 150 -2.19 -20.82 12.17
C ARG A 150 -0.71 -21.16 12.15
N ASN A 151 -0.41 -22.46 12.15
CA ASN A 151 0.97 -22.96 12.10
C ASN A 151 1.70 -22.47 10.82
N TYR A 152 0.98 -22.45 9.71
CA TYR A 152 1.50 -21.95 8.44
C TYR A 152 1.80 -20.45 8.51
N PHE A 153 0.84 -19.63 8.95
CA PHE A 153 0.99 -18.17 9.02
C PHE A 153 2.03 -17.75 10.06
N ALA A 154 2.17 -18.45 11.18
CA ALA A 154 3.21 -18.18 12.18
C ALA A 154 4.62 -18.28 11.58
N ARG A 155 4.88 -19.33 10.78
CA ARG A 155 6.16 -19.51 10.10
C ARG A 155 6.39 -18.48 9.01
N VAL A 156 5.45 -18.37 8.06
CA VAL A 156 5.60 -17.49 6.90
C VAL A 156 5.57 -16.03 7.31
N GLY A 157 4.81 -15.69 8.35
CA GLY A 157 4.77 -14.34 8.91
C GLY A 157 6.10 -13.90 9.50
N ALA A 158 6.78 -14.79 10.25
CA ALA A 158 8.11 -14.50 10.80
C ALA A 158 9.14 -14.25 9.70
N ASP A 159 9.16 -15.10 8.66
CA ASP A 159 10.04 -14.93 7.51
C ASP A 159 9.75 -13.62 6.77
N LEU A 160 8.47 -13.29 6.55
CA LEU A 160 8.03 -12.07 5.89
C LEU A 160 8.48 -10.82 6.66
N ILE A 161 8.25 -10.78 7.98
CA ILE A 161 8.66 -9.66 8.85
C ILE A 161 10.18 -9.47 8.80
N ALA A 162 10.96 -10.55 8.77
CA ALA A 162 12.41 -10.49 8.66
C ALA A 162 12.86 -9.88 7.32
N HIS A 163 12.24 -10.27 6.20
CA HIS A 163 12.54 -9.71 4.88
C HIS A 163 12.22 -8.20 4.80
N PHE A 164 11.04 -7.79 5.27
CA PHE A 164 10.70 -6.37 5.33
C PHE A 164 11.65 -5.58 6.25
N GLY A 165 12.09 -6.20 7.36
CA GLY A 165 13.09 -5.60 8.26
C GLY A 165 14.42 -5.32 7.55
N ARG A 166 14.90 -6.21 6.67
CA ARG A 166 16.11 -5.99 5.86
C ARG A 166 15.94 -4.83 4.87
N LEU A 167 14.75 -4.69 4.29
CA LEU A 167 14.39 -3.54 3.46
C LEU A 167 14.30 -2.21 4.23
N GLY A 168 14.37 -2.23 5.57
CA GLY A 168 14.14 -1.05 6.41
C GLY A 168 12.65 -0.69 6.57
N SER A 169 11.74 -1.58 6.20
CA SER A 169 10.31 -1.42 6.35
C SER A 169 9.81 -2.17 7.60
N LYS A 170 8.99 -1.52 8.40
CA LYS A 170 8.32 -2.15 9.54
C LYS A 170 7.11 -2.91 9.04
N CYS A 171 7.09 -4.22 9.24
CA CYS A 171 5.96 -5.09 8.89
C CYS A 171 5.33 -5.64 10.18
N VAL A 172 4.01 -5.50 10.31
CA VAL A 172 3.24 -5.94 11.48
C VAL A 172 2.00 -6.74 11.06
N GLU A 173 1.65 -7.74 11.84
CA GLU A 173 0.40 -8.48 11.68
C GLU A 173 -0.78 -7.58 12.02
N LEU A 174 -1.87 -7.69 11.28
CA LEU A 174 -3.10 -6.97 11.59
C LEU A 174 -4.02 -7.82 12.46
N GLU A 175 -4.52 -7.22 13.53
CA GLU A 175 -5.58 -7.76 14.36
C GLU A 175 -6.94 -7.76 13.60
N PRO A 176 -7.94 -8.52 14.07
CA PRO A 176 -9.22 -8.63 13.36
C PRO A 176 -9.94 -7.30 13.13
N ASP A 177 -9.91 -6.40 14.11
CA ASP A 177 -10.52 -5.07 14.06
C ASP A 177 -9.78 -4.16 13.06
N GLU A 178 -8.44 -4.14 13.10
CA GLU A 178 -7.61 -3.40 12.15
C GLU A 178 -7.86 -3.87 10.72
N ARG A 179 -7.97 -5.17 10.53
CA ARG A 179 -8.22 -5.77 9.21
C ARG A 179 -9.64 -5.49 8.71
N LEU A 180 -10.66 -5.57 9.58
CA LEU A 180 -12.04 -5.20 9.22
C LEU A 180 -12.17 -3.71 8.92
N ARG A 181 -11.40 -2.86 9.59
CA ARG A 181 -11.39 -1.43 9.35
C ARG A 181 -11.02 -1.07 7.91
N ILE A 182 -10.12 -1.82 7.27
CA ILE A 182 -9.78 -1.59 5.85
C ILE A 182 -11.04 -1.68 4.98
N PHE A 183 -11.88 -2.68 5.25
CA PHE A 183 -13.12 -2.90 4.50
C PHE A 183 -14.21 -1.90 4.88
N HIS A 184 -14.34 -1.59 6.17
CA HIS A 184 -15.25 -0.55 6.65
C HIS A 184 -14.95 0.78 5.97
N ASP A 185 -13.71 1.26 6.03
CA ASP A 185 -13.30 2.56 5.47
C ASP A 185 -13.50 2.62 3.95
N PHE A 186 -13.47 1.47 3.25
CA PHE A 186 -13.77 1.41 1.83
C PHE A 186 -15.26 1.38 1.54
N TYR A 187 -16.03 0.52 2.21
CA TYR A 187 -17.46 0.33 1.94
C TYR A 187 -18.33 1.41 2.54
N ARG A 188 -17.96 1.95 3.69
CA ARG A 188 -18.65 2.99 4.45
C ARG A 188 -17.82 4.27 4.55
N ALA A 189 -17.23 4.68 3.43
CA ALA A 189 -16.40 5.89 3.40
C ALA A 189 -17.21 7.12 3.78
N GLY A 190 -16.70 7.89 4.73
CA GLY A 190 -17.38 8.99 5.41
C GLY A 190 -17.79 8.67 6.85
N GLU A 191 -17.85 7.40 7.23
CA GLU A 191 -18.22 6.91 8.55
C GLU A 191 -17.01 6.33 9.32
N GLU A 192 -15.77 6.65 8.92
CA GLU A 192 -14.54 6.07 9.49
C GLU A 192 -14.40 6.29 11.00
N THR A 193 -15.02 7.35 11.53
CA THR A 193 -15.03 7.65 12.98
C THR A 193 -16.03 6.83 13.76
N GLU A 194 -16.98 6.19 13.10
CA GLU A 194 -18.06 5.41 13.72
C GLU A 194 -17.68 3.94 13.93
N PHE A 195 -16.61 3.47 13.29
CA PHE A 195 -16.17 2.10 13.41
C PHE A 195 -15.82 1.72 14.87
N ARG A 196 -16.58 0.78 15.41
CA ARG A 196 -16.43 0.23 16.76
C ARG A 196 -16.66 -1.27 16.69
N PHE A 197 -15.59 -2.02 16.48
CA PHE A 197 -15.66 -3.48 16.42
C PHE A 197 -14.83 -4.10 17.55
N ASP A 198 -15.44 -5.03 18.28
CA ASP A 198 -14.80 -5.94 19.22
C ASP A 198 -15.35 -7.34 18.97
N ILE A 199 -14.46 -8.28 18.62
CA ILE A 199 -14.84 -9.64 18.23
C ILE A 199 -15.56 -10.39 19.37
N LYS A 200 -15.13 -10.18 20.63
CA LYS A 200 -15.72 -10.85 21.80
C LYS A 200 -17.10 -10.30 22.12
N GLU A 201 -17.24 -8.99 22.07
CA GLU A 201 -18.53 -8.31 22.31
C GLU A 201 -19.53 -8.63 21.20
N THR A 202 -19.10 -8.61 19.96
CA THR A 202 -19.91 -8.93 18.77
C THR A 202 -20.47 -10.35 18.87
N ARG A 203 -19.61 -11.34 19.16
CA ARG A 203 -20.05 -12.74 19.37
C ARG A 203 -21.00 -12.89 20.55
N ARG A 204 -20.75 -12.18 21.65
CA ARG A 204 -21.63 -12.21 22.84
C ARG A 204 -23.02 -11.66 22.54
N LYS A 205 -23.10 -10.62 21.70
CA LYS A 205 -24.38 -9.99 21.30
C LYS A 205 -25.08 -10.74 20.17
N GLY A 206 -24.42 -11.73 19.52
CA GLY A 206 -24.97 -12.49 18.40
C GLY A 206 -25.05 -11.70 17.10
N HIS A 207 -24.29 -10.61 16.97
CA HIS A 207 -24.16 -9.86 15.72
C HIS A 207 -23.17 -10.53 14.76
N ASP A 208 -23.37 -10.33 13.45
CA ASP A 208 -22.39 -10.72 12.43
C ASP A 208 -21.34 -9.61 12.29
N PHE A 209 -20.07 -9.98 12.13
CA PHE A 209 -19.00 -9.03 11.84
C PHE A 209 -19.27 -8.24 10.54
N LYS A 210 -20.03 -8.81 9.61
CA LYS A 210 -20.41 -8.16 8.35
C LYS A 210 -21.30 -6.95 8.56
N ASP A 211 -22.05 -6.88 9.65
CA ASP A 211 -22.89 -5.70 9.98
C ASP A 211 -22.05 -4.43 10.16
N PHE A 212 -20.76 -4.59 10.54
CA PHE A 212 -19.84 -3.47 10.72
C PHE A 212 -19.18 -2.97 9.44
N ILE A 213 -19.18 -3.77 8.37
CA ILE A 213 -18.47 -3.45 7.13
C ILE A 213 -19.37 -3.33 5.91
N CYS A 214 -20.56 -3.94 5.94
CA CYS A 214 -21.48 -3.89 4.79
C CYS A 214 -22.05 -2.49 4.61
N PRO A 215 -22.06 -1.94 3.38
CA PRO A 215 -22.80 -0.73 3.06
C PRO A 215 -24.30 -1.04 2.97
N ASP A 216 -25.11 0.00 2.92
CA ASP A 216 -26.57 -0.12 2.84
C ASP A 216 -27.05 -0.72 1.51
N SER A 217 -26.33 -0.45 0.43
CA SER A 217 -26.67 -0.97 -0.90
C SER A 217 -25.43 -1.17 -1.76
N MET A 218 -25.52 -2.15 -2.67
CA MET A 218 -24.55 -2.37 -3.75
C MET A 218 -25.28 -2.65 -5.06
N GLU A 219 -24.85 -2.00 -6.14
CA GLU A 219 -25.34 -2.21 -7.48
C GLU A 219 -24.18 -2.47 -8.43
N PHE A 220 -24.25 -3.51 -9.25
CA PHE A 220 -23.21 -3.85 -10.23
C PHE A 220 -23.77 -3.74 -11.64
N THR A 221 -23.13 -2.92 -12.46
CA THR A 221 -23.47 -2.73 -13.87
C THR A 221 -22.42 -3.36 -14.80
N GLY A 222 -22.54 -3.12 -16.09
CA GLY A 222 -21.59 -3.67 -17.07
C GLY A 222 -20.17 -3.15 -16.94
N ASP A 223 -19.96 -1.90 -16.50
CA ASP A 223 -18.65 -1.22 -16.51
C ASP A 223 -18.33 -0.40 -15.27
N TYR A 224 -19.24 -0.34 -14.30
CA TYR A 224 -19.07 0.29 -13.00
C TYR A 224 -19.94 -0.39 -11.94
N PHE A 225 -19.74 -0.03 -10.68
CA PHE A 225 -20.61 -0.41 -9.57
C PHE A 225 -20.96 0.82 -8.73
N LYS A 226 -21.97 0.68 -7.87
CA LYS A 226 -22.31 1.64 -6.83
C LYS A 226 -22.22 1.01 -5.46
N ILE A 227 -21.78 1.79 -4.48
CA ILE A 227 -21.80 1.47 -3.05
C ILE A 227 -22.48 2.66 -2.36
N GLY A 228 -23.73 2.47 -1.91
CA GLY A 228 -24.57 3.60 -1.52
C GLY A 228 -24.69 4.60 -2.67
N GLU A 229 -24.35 5.86 -2.42
CA GLU A 229 -24.39 6.94 -3.43
C GLU A 229 -23.09 7.05 -4.26
N ARG A 230 -22.03 6.32 -3.90
CA ARG A 230 -20.73 6.44 -4.56
C ARG A 230 -20.58 5.48 -5.71
N TYR A 231 -19.90 5.94 -6.75
CA TYR A 231 -19.58 5.17 -7.96
C TYR A 231 -18.17 4.58 -7.83
N GLY A 232 -17.99 3.36 -8.37
CA GLY A 232 -16.69 2.72 -8.41
C GLY A 232 -16.47 1.95 -9.70
N ARG A 233 -15.22 1.74 -10.07
CA ARG A 233 -14.82 1.01 -11.25
C ARG A 233 -13.57 0.20 -11.00
N VAL A 234 -13.54 -1.01 -11.56
CA VAL A 234 -12.36 -1.87 -11.51
C VAL A 234 -11.68 -1.90 -12.86
N LEU A 235 -10.38 -1.67 -12.83
CA LEU A 235 -9.45 -1.78 -13.95
C LEU A 235 -8.53 -2.99 -13.73
N PHE A 236 -8.00 -3.55 -14.82
CA PHE A 236 -7.02 -4.62 -14.77
C PHE A 236 -5.94 -4.42 -15.82
N LEU A 237 -4.74 -4.93 -15.57
CA LEU A 237 -3.63 -4.87 -16.52
C LEU A 237 -3.87 -5.86 -17.67
N ARG A 238 -4.05 -5.33 -18.89
CA ARG A 238 -4.22 -6.13 -20.11
C ARG A 238 -2.90 -6.49 -20.74
N GLU A 239 -2.06 -5.49 -20.97
CA GLU A 239 -0.79 -5.63 -21.67
C GLU A 239 0.24 -4.68 -21.07
N TYR A 240 1.49 -5.02 -21.18
CA TYR A 240 2.62 -4.20 -20.78
C TYR A 240 3.78 -4.43 -21.77
N ALA A 241 4.61 -3.42 -21.94
CA ALA A 241 5.82 -3.53 -22.74
C ALA A 241 6.90 -4.36 -22.03
N SER A 242 7.88 -4.85 -22.77
CA SER A 242 9.03 -5.56 -22.23
C SER A 242 9.87 -4.72 -21.25
N TYR A 243 9.69 -3.41 -21.25
CA TYR A 243 10.36 -2.49 -20.34
C TYR A 243 9.32 -1.58 -19.66
N ILE A 244 9.22 -1.68 -18.34
CA ILE A 244 8.41 -0.81 -17.47
C ILE A 244 9.37 -0.08 -16.54
N LYS A 245 9.07 1.19 -16.23
CA LYS A 245 9.82 1.96 -15.23
C LYS A 245 9.30 1.67 -13.83
N ASP A 246 10.18 1.59 -12.85
CA ASP A 246 9.87 1.44 -11.42
C ASP A 246 9.00 2.58 -10.85
N SER A 247 9.00 3.75 -11.50
CA SER A 247 8.14 4.88 -11.14
C SER A 247 6.65 4.68 -11.48
N MET A 248 6.29 3.62 -12.23
CA MET A 248 4.92 3.43 -12.70
C MET A 248 3.92 3.29 -11.54
N VAL A 249 4.21 2.44 -10.57
CA VAL A 249 3.35 2.23 -9.40
C VAL A 249 3.20 3.54 -8.60
N ALA A 250 4.31 4.23 -8.38
CA ALA A 250 4.32 5.51 -7.67
C ALA A 250 3.46 6.56 -8.39
N GLU A 251 3.62 6.73 -9.71
CA GLU A 251 2.85 7.72 -10.49
C GLU A 251 1.35 7.33 -10.58
N MET A 252 1.01 6.05 -10.67
CA MET A 252 -0.38 5.58 -10.67
C MET A 252 -1.06 5.80 -9.32
N THR A 253 -0.32 5.65 -8.23
CA THR A 253 -0.85 5.79 -6.87
C THR A 253 -0.67 7.19 -6.27
N ASP A 254 0.01 8.12 -6.97
CA ASP A 254 0.18 9.52 -6.53
C ASP A 254 -1.04 10.42 -6.84
N LEU A 255 -2.05 9.86 -7.47
CA LEU A 255 -3.25 10.60 -7.82
C LEU A 255 -4.10 10.87 -6.57
N ASN A 256 -4.54 12.13 -6.39
CA ASN A 256 -5.39 12.55 -5.25
C ASN A 256 -6.82 11.95 -5.36
N ARG A 257 -6.93 10.64 -5.16
CA ARG A 257 -8.15 9.85 -5.34
C ARG A 257 -8.21 8.68 -4.37
N ASN A 258 -9.41 8.26 -4.06
CA ASN A 258 -9.61 6.97 -3.41
C ASN A 258 -9.32 5.86 -4.43
N LEU A 259 -8.24 5.15 -4.21
CA LEU A 259 -7.72 4.14 -5.11
C LEU A 259 -7.14 2.98 -4.32
N MET A 260 -7.46 1.76 -4.70
CA MET A 260 -6.80 0.57 -4.20
C MET A 260 -6.21 -0.21 -5.38
N MET A 261 -4.90 -0.38 -5.38
CA MET A 261 -4.16 -1.15 -6.37
C MET A 261 -3.65 -2.43 -5.75
N SER A 262 -3.95 -3.57 -6.34
CA SER A 262 -3.54 -4.88 -5.84
C SER A 262 -2.84 -5.70 -6.91
N ILE A 263 -1.79 -6.39 -6.49
CA ILE A 263 -1.05 -7.35 -7.32
C ILE A 263 -1.13 -8.70 -6.63
N ASP A 264 -1.86 -9.64 -7.23
CA ASP A 264 -1.85 -11.05 -6.81
C ASP A 264 -0.64 -11.75 -7.43
N VAL A 265 0.20 -12.34 -6.60
CA VAL A 265 1.42 -13.05 -6.99
C VAL A 265 1.29 -14.53 -6.67
N ILE A 266 1.55 -15.36 -7.66
CA ILE A 266 1.52 -16.82 -7.55
C ILE A 266 2.86 -17.35 -8.01
N PRO A 267 3.78 -17.68 -7.09
CA PRO A 267 5.05 -18.28 -7.46
C PRO A 267 4.84 -19.69 -8.05
N VAL A 268 5.59 -20.01 -9.07
CA VAL A 268 5.58 -21.34 -9.71
C VAL A 268 6.78 -22.14 -9.20
N PRO A 269 6.60 -23.44 -8.82
CA PRO A 269 7.73 -24.29 -8.48
C PRO A 269 8.76 -24.31 -9.61
N THR A 270 10.05 -24.20 -9.28
CA THR A 270 11.13 -24.04 -10.25
C THR A 270 11.15 -25.18 -11.28
N ASP A 271 10.91 -26.41 -10.85
CA ASP A 271 10.87 -27.58 -11.74
C ASP A 271 9.70 -27.55 -12.74
N GLU A 272 8.56 -26.98 -12.36
CA GLU A 272 7.42 -26.76 -13.25
C GLU A 272 7.71 -25.56 -14.20
N ALA A 273 8.34 -24.51 -13.70
CA ALA A 273 8.68 -23.32 -14.48
C ALA A 273 9.66 -23.64 -15.59
N VAL A 274 10.75 -24.35 -15.28
CA VAL A 274 11.77 -24.75 -16.27
C VAL A 274 11.14 -25.65 -17.34
N ARG A 275 10.37 -26.67 -16.95
CA ARG A 275 9.69 -27.56 -17.92
C ARG A 275 8.71 -26.80 -18.83
N GLU A 276 7.99 -25.82 -18.33
CA GLU A 276 7.10 -25.00 -19.16
C GLU A 276 7.90 -24.11 -20.12
N ALA A 277 9.00 -23.49 -19.65
CA ALA A 277 9.88 -22.68 -20.49
C ALA A 277 10.52 -23.50 -21.61
N GLU A 278 11.06 -24.70 -21.30
CA GLU A 278 11.59 -25.65 -22.28
C GLU A 278 10.53 -26.06 -23.32
N SER A 279 9.30 -26.38 -22.84
CA SER A 279 8.20 -26.76 -23.73
C SER A 279 7.80 -25.63 -24.69
N ARG A 280 7.79 -24.37 -24.20
CA ARG A 280 7.52 -23.19 -25.03
C ARG A 280 8.63 -22.95 -26.05
N LEU A 281 9.90 -23.04 -25.61
CA LEU A 281 11.05 -22.89 -26.50
C LEU A 281 11.02 -23.94 -27.61
N LEU A 282 10.76 -25.21 -27.27
CA LEU A 282 10.61 -26.29 -28.25
C LEU A 282 9.48 -26.00 -29.25
N GLY A 283 8.35 -25.42 -28.80
CA GLY A 283 7.27 -25.00 -29.67
C GLY A 283 7.72 -23.93 -30.68
N VAL A 284 8.45 -22.92 -30.22
CA VAL A 284 9.00 -21.85 -31.10
C VAL A 284 10.04 -22.44 -32.09
N GLU A 285 10.92 -23.32 -31.64
CA GLU A 285 11.93 -23.98 -32.51
C GLU A 285 11.28 -24.89 -33.54
N THR A 286 10.20 -25.59 -33.18
CA THR A 286 9.40 -26.38 -34.12
C THR A 286 8.75 -25.48 -35.18
N ASN A 287 8.19 -24.34 -34.79
CA ASN A 287 7.61 -23.37 -35.74
C ASN A 287 8.70 -22.80 -36.69
N ALA A 288 9.86 -22.48 -36.16
CA ALA A 288 11.01 -22.01 -36.97
C ALA A 288 11.46 -23.08 -37.99
N THR A 289 11.58 -24.33 -37.54
CA THR A 289 11.97 -25.46 -38.41
C THR A 289 10.89 -25.73 -39.46
N ASN A 290 9.61 -25.69 -39.10
CA ASN A 290 8.50 -25.89 -40.06
C ASN A 290 8.46 -24.77 -41.11
N TRP A 291 8.71 -23.51 -40.70
CA TRP A 291 8.81 -22.40 -41.61
C TRP A 291 9.94 -22.60 -42.58
N GLN A 292 11.14 -22.97 -42.12
CA GLN A 292 12.31 -23.20 -42.96
C GLN A 292 12.11 -24.38 -43.95
N ARG A 293 11.47 -25.47 -43.49
CA ARG A 293 11.09 -26.58 -44.38
C ARG A 293 10.15 -26.12 -45.49
N ARG A 294 9.17 -25.25 -45.22
CA ARG A 294 8.26 -24.68 -46.23
C ARG A 294 9.01 -23.81 -47.24
N GLN A 295 9.96 -23.01 -46.80
CA GLN A 295 10.78 -22.17 -47.70
C GLN A 295 11.66 -23.06 -48.61
N ASN A 296 12.29 -24.08 -48.05
CA ASN A 296 13.11 -25.03 -48.80
C ASN A 296 12.27 -25.79 -49.82
N ALA A 297 11.03 -26.18 -49.50
CA ALA A 297 10.10 -26.81 -50.45
C ALA A 297 9.73 -25.85 -51.61
N ASN A 298 9.77 -24.55 -51.40
CA ASN A 298 9.54 -23.51 -52.39
C ASN A 298 10.84 -23.06 -53.10
N ASN A 299 11.95 -23.83 -52.99
CA ASN A 299 13.28 -23.52 -53.52
C ASN A 299 13.90 -22.19 -53.02
N ASN A 300 13.45 -21.69 -51.89
CA ASN A 300 13.99 -20.47 -51.28
C ASN A 300 14.94 -20.81 -50.10
N PHE A 301 16.10 -21.33 -50.40
CA PHE A 301 17.09 -21.85 -49.42
C PHE A 301 17.78 -20.74 -48.62
N SER A 302 17.76 -19.50 -49.07
CA SER A 302 18.39 -18.34 -48.43
C SER A 302 17.40 -17.50 -47.61
N ALA A 303 16.17 -17.97 -47.45
CA ALA A 303 15.17 -17.25 -46.67
C ALA A 303 15.56 -17.16 -45.21
N GLN A 304 15.68 -15.93 -44.72
CA GLN A 304 15.87 -15.67 -43.29
C GLN A 304 14.57 -15.88 -42.52
N LEU A 305 14.67 -16.33 -41.27
CA LEU A 305 13.52 -16.46 -40.38
C LEU A 305 12.79 -15.10 -40.25
N PRO A 306 11.45 -15.10 -40.22
CA PRO A 306 10.72 -13.89 -39.90
C PRO A 306 11.19 -13.31 -38.55
N TYR A 307 11.30 -12.00 -38.50
CA TYR A 307 11.73 -11.27 -37.29
C TYR A 307 10.99 -11.69 -36.05
N ASP A 308 9.67 -11.88 -36.13
CA ASP A 308 8.82 -12.27 -35.01
C ASP A 308 9.19 -13.64 -34.41
N ILE A 309 9.53 -14.61 -35.26
CA ILE A 309 9.92 -15.97 -34.79
C ILE A 309 11.31 -15.92 -34.16
N GLU A 310 12.23 -15.13 -34.74
CA GLU A 310 13.59 -14.97 -34.22
C GLU A 310 13.57 -14.24 -32.88
N GLN A 311 12.75 -13.19 -32.76
CA GLN A 311 12.56 -12.45 -31.52
C GLN A 311 11.95 -13.34 -30.44
N GLN A 312 10.87 -14.07 -30.71
CA GLN A 312 10.27 -15.01 -29.77
C GLN A 312 11.26 -16.09 -29.32
N ARG A 313 12.10 -16.60 -30.25
CA ARG A 313 13.14 -17.58 -29.91
C ARG A 313 14.15 -17.01 -28.95
N LYS A 314 14.60 -15.78 -29.17
CA LYS A 314 15.55 -15.08 -28.31
C LYS A 314 14.96 -14.85 -26.92
N GLU A 315 13.75 -14.31 -26.85
CA GLU A 315 13.05 -14.05 -25.59
C GLU A 315 12.83 -15.33 -24.76
N MET A 316 12.47 -16.46 -25.42
CA MET A 316 12.29 -17.73 -24.71
C MET A 316 13.62 -18.33 -24.22
N LYS A 317 14.73 -18.12 -24.93
CA LYS A 317 16.05 -18.53 -24.46
C LYS A 317 16.51 -17.69 -23.27
N GLU A 318 16.36 -16.37 -23.35
CA GLU A 318 16.66 -15.47 -22.24
C GLU A 318 15.82 -15.81 -21.00
N PHE A 319 14.52 -16.06 -21.19
CA PHE A 319 13.64 -16.47 -20.09
C PHE A 319 14.07 -17.80 -19.46
N LEU A 320 14.49 -18.79 -20.24
CA LEU A 320 14.99 -20.07 -19.71
C LEU A 320 16.32 -19.87 -18.97
N ASP A 321 17.21 -19.01 -19.50
CA ASP A 321 18.48 -18.68 -18.87
C ASP A 321 18.28 -17.94 -17.55
N ASP A 322 17.35 -17.02 -17.48
CA ASP A 322 16.95 -16.34 -16.25
C ASP A 322 16.52 -17.31 -15.15
N LEU A 323 15.72 -18.34 -15.51
CA LEU A 323 15.24 -19.35 -14.56
C LEU A 323 16.32 -20.35 -14.11
N THR A 324 17.34 -20.59 -14.93
CA THR A 324 18.33 -21.65 -14.69
C THR A 324 19.67 -21.13 -14.16
N THR A 325 20.04 -19.89 -14.49
CA THR A 325 21.37 -19.35 -14.20
C THR A 325 21.35 -18.07 -13.34
N ARG A 326 20.25 -17.30 -13.35
CA ARG A 326 20.17 -15.97 -12.71
C ARG A 326 19.31 -15.93 -11.45
N ASP A 327 18.98 -17.07 -10.86
CA ASP A 327 18.13 -17.19 -9.65
C ASP A 327 16.77 -16.45 -9.75
N GLN A 328 16.26 -16.32 -10.97
CA GLN A 328 14.93 -15.76 -11.21
C GLN A 328 13.88 -16.84 -11.04
N ARG A 329 12.72 -16.47 -10.47
CA ARG A 329 11.55 -17.36 -10.40
C ARG A 329 10.49 -16.94 -11.39
N MET A 330 9.76 -17.90 -11.88
CA MET A 330 8.56 -17.65 -12.67
C MET A 330 7.37 -17.42 -11.74
N MET A 331 6.63 -16.37 -11.98
CA MET A 331 5.45 -16.00 -11.21
C MET A 331 4.28 -15.67 -12.14
N PHE A 332 3.08 -16.05 -11.74
CA PHE A 332 1.88 -15.49 -12.34
C PHE A 332 1.42 -14.30 -11.52
N ALA A 333 1.12 -13.20 -12.20
CA ALA A 333 0.61 -11.99 -11.57
C ALA A 333 -0.75 -11.59 -12.16
N VAL A 334 -1.65 -11.10 -11.30
CA VAL A 334 -2.88 -10.41 -11.69
C VAL A 334 -2.86 -9.05 -11.03
N LEU A 335 -2.81 -7.98 -11.83
CA LEU A 335 -2.85 -6.63 -11.34
C LEU A 335 -4.23 -6.04 -11.57
N THR A 336 -4.87 -5.63 -10.48
CA THR A 336 -6.18 -5.00 -10.46
C THR A 336 -6.11 -3.67 -9.72
N MET A 337 -7.01 -2.76 -10.11
CA MET A 337 -7.13 -1.45 -9.50
C MET A 337 -8.60 -1.09 -9.38
N VAL A 338 -9.02 -0.68 -8.20
CA VAL A 338 -10.36 -0.13 -7.98
C VAL A 338 -10.25 1.32 -7.55
N HIS A 339 -11.04 2.19 -8.16
CA HIS A 339 -11.17 3.58 -7.74
C HIS A 339 -12.62 3.96 -7.56
N THR A 340 -12.89 4.95 -6.71
CA THR A 340 -14.23 5.41 -6.40
C THR A 340 -14.32 6.93 -6.50
N ALA A 341 -15.50 7.42 -6.86
CA ALA A 341 -15.83 8.84 -6.99
C ALA A 341 -17.25 9.12 -6.53
N ASP A 342 -17.55 10.38 -6.20
CA ASP A 342 -18.87 10.76 -5.71
C ASP A 342 -19.88 10.90 -6.85
N THR A 343 -19.41 11.18 -8.08
CA THR A 343 -20.26 11.28 -9.27
C THR A 343 -19.78 10.38 -10.40
N LYS A 344 -20.70 9.99 -11.30
CA LYS A 344 -20.35 9.19 -12.47
C LYS A 344 -19.40 9.94 -13.42
N GLU A 345 -19.62 11.23 -13.61
CA GLU A 345 -18.75 12.07 -14.45
C GLU A 345 -17.32 12.12 -13.90
N GLN A 346 -17.17 12.32 -12.59
CA GLN A 346 -15.86 12.27 -11.93
C GLN A 346 -15.21 10.90 -12.08
N LEU A 347 -15.98 9.80 -11.93
CA LEU A 347 -15.48 8.44 -12.14
C LEU A 347 -14.91 8.26 -13.55
N ASP A 348 -15.63 8.76 -14.58
CA ASP A 348 -15.19 8.65 -15.98
C ASP A 348 -13.92 9.46 -16.23
N ASN A 349 -13.85 10.70 -15.74
CA ASN A 349 -12.67 11.56 -15.82
C ASN A 349 -11.47 10.93 -15.10
N ASP A 350 -11.69 10.36 -13.93
CA ASP A 350 -10.68 9.69 -13.14
C ASP A 350 -10.16 8.43 -13.83
N THR A 351 -11.05 7.66 -14.46
CA THR A 351 -10.67 6.49 -15.27
C THR A 351 -9.76 6.90 -16.43
N GLU A 352 -10.13 7.94 -17.19
CA GLU A 352 -9.32 8.38 -18.34
C GLU A 352 -7.94 8.90 -17.91
N ALA A 353 -7.84 9.58 -16.78
CA ALA A 353 -6.56 10.01 -16.24
C ALA A 353 -5.68 8.82 -15.83
N LEU A 354 -6.25 7.78 -15.19
CA LEU A 354 -5.55 6.55 -14.84
C LEU A 354 -5.05 5.81 -16.09
N LEU A 355 -5.91 5.66 -17.09
CA LEU A 355 -5.55 5.01 -18.36
C LEU A 355 -4.46 5.79 -19.12
N THR A 356 -4.52 7.11 -19.07
CA THR A 356 -3.49 7.98 -19.70
C THR A 356 -2.15 7.87 -18.99
N THR A 357 -2.14 7.87 -17.65
CA THR A 357 -0.91 7.65 -16.87
C THR A 357 -0.32 6.27 -17.15
N ALA A 358 -1.14 5.23 -17.23
CA ALA A 358 -0.67 3.89 -17.56
C ALA A 358 -0.04 3.82 -18.97
N ARG A 359 -0.66 4.45 -19.98
CA ARG A 359 -0.12 4.52 -21.35
C ARG A 359 1.24 5.22 -21.40
N LYS A 360 1.47 6.25 -20.58
CA LYS A 360 2.77 6.92 -20.44
C LYS A 360 3.88 5.94 -20.03
N HIS A 361 3.53 4.91 -19.25
CA HIS A 361 4.42 3.84 -18.82
C HIS A 361 4.34 2.58 -19.70
N LEU A 362 3.78 2.71 -20.91
CA LEU A 362 3.61 1.60 -21.86
C LEU A 362 2.79 0.42 -21.28
N CYS A 363 1.94 0.70 -20.30
CA CYS A 363 0.99 -0.25 -19.74
C CYS A 363 -0.41 0.01 -20.28
N GLN A 364 -1.11 -1.05 -20.64
CA GLN A 364 -2.49 -0.97 -21.07
C GLN A 364 -3.41 -1.56 -19.99
N PHE A 365 -4.15 -0.69 -19.33
CA PHE A 365 -5.23 -1.12 -18.46
C PHE A 365 -6.56 -1.17 -19.23
N GLY A 366 -7.41 -2.09 -18.85
CA GLY A 366 -8.77 -2.23 -19.36
C GLY A 366 -9.80 -2.16 -18.25
N ILE A 367 -11.00 -1.70 -18.59
CA ILE A 367 -12.14 -1.76 -17.68
C ILE A 367 -12.67 -3.19 -17.69
N LEU A 368 -12.90 -3.79 -16.53
CA LEU A 368 -13.58 -5.07 -16.41
C LEU A 368 -15.05 -4.90 -16.81
N LYS A 369 -15.44 -5.51 -17.93
CA LYS A 369 -16.82 -5.48 -18.39
C LYS A 369 -17.58 -6.72 -17.89
N PHE A 370 -18.76 -6.50 -17.29
CA PHE A 370 -19.63 -7.55 -16.71
C PHE A 370 -18.98 -8.40 -15.61
N GLN A 371 -17.85 -7.98 -15.06
CA GLN A 371 -17.09 -8.66 -13.99
C GLN A 371 -16.69 -7.69 -12.87
N GLN A 372 -17.46 -6.62 -12.66
CA GLN A 372 -17.12 -5.60 -11.67
C GLN A 372 -17.11 -6.16 -10.24
N LEU A 373 -18.05 -7.07 -9.90
CA LEU A 373 -18.07 -7.77 -8.60
C LEU A 373 -16.83 -8.63 -8.39
N ASP A 374 -16.49 -9.47 -9.38
CA ASP A 374 -15.32 -10.35 -9.30
C ASP A 374 -14.02 -9.52 -9.25
N GLY A 375 -13.99 -8.42 -10.00
CA GLY A 375 -12.90 -7.46 -9.98
C GLY A 375 -12.74 -6.79 -8.62
N LEU A 376 -13.83 -6.30 -8.02
CA LEU A 376 -13.83 -5.67 -6.70
C LEU A 376 -13.30 -6.65 -5.64
N ASN A 377 -13.83 -7.87 -5.60
CA ASN A 377 -13.38 -8.89 -4.66
C ASN A 377 -11.91 -9.30 -4.88
N THR A 378 -11.40 -9.19 -6.12
CA THR A 378 -9.99 -9.42 -6.41
C THR A 378 -9.13 -8.24 -5.99
N ALA A 379 -9.57 -7.00 -6.19
CA ALA A 379 -8.79 -5.81 -5.83
C ALA A 379 -8.69 -5.60 -4.32
N MET A 380 -9.69 -6.04 -3.56
CA MET A 380 -9.70 -5.91 -2.10
C MET A 380 -8.75 -6.92 -1.42
N PRO A 381 -8.15 -6.58 -0.24
CA PRO A 381 -7.20 -7.44 0.46
C PRO A 381 -7.87 -8.59 1.24
N PHE A 382 -8.88 -9.23 0.65
CA PHE A 382 -9.51 -10.42 1.23
C PHE A 382 -8.61 -11.66 1.17
N GLY A 383 -7.74 -11.73 0.17
CA GLY A 383 -6.97 -12.93 -0.16
C GLY A 383 -7.72 -13.89 -1.11
N VAL A 384 -8.73 -13.38 -1.81
CA VAL A 384 -9.40 -14.10 -2.91
C VAL A 384 -9.01 -13.51 -4.26
N ARG A 385 -9.14 -14.33 -5.30
CA ARG A 385 -8.92 -13.93 -6.69
C ARG A 385 -10.03 -14.54 -7.54
N LYS A 386 -10.83 -13.69 -8.15
CA LYS A 386 -11.97 -14.10 -9.00
C LYS A 386 -11.70 -13.80 -10.49
N ILE A 387 -10.61 -13.05 -10.80
CA ILE A 387 -10.20 -12.69 -12.15
C ILE A 387 -9.05 -13.59 -12.61
N GLU A 388 -9.13 -14.09 -13.85
CA GLU A 388 -8.16 -15.01 -14.46
C GLU A 388 -7.23 -14.32 -15.48
N SER A 389 -7.03 -12.99 -15.41
CA SER A 389 -6.14 -12.25 -16.32
C SER A 389 -4.68 -12.34 -15.89
N PHE A 390 -4.08 -13.53 -16.03
CA PHE A 390 -2.72 -13.78 -15.61
C PHE A 390 -1.69 -13.20 -16.58
N ARG A 391 -0.60 -12.69 -15.99
CA ARG A 391 0.65 -12.37 -16.67
C ARG A 391 1.77 -13.25 -16.12
N THR A 392 2.60 -13.77 -17.00
CA THR A 392 3.80 -14.52 -16.62
C THR A 392 4.95 -13.52 -16.49
N LEU A 393 5.56 -13.44 -15.33
CA LEU A 393 6.65 -12.53 -15.00
C LEU A 393 7.81 -13.32 -14.40
N THR A 394 9.04 -12.82 -14.60
CA THR A 394 10.20 -13.19 -13.78
C THR A 394 10.17 -12.39 -12.48
N THR A 395 10.98 -12.78 -11.50
CA THR A 395 11.15 -12.02 -10.26
C THR A 395 11.50 -10.56 -10.54
N GLU A 396 12.48 -10.31 -11.41
CA GLU A 396 12.94 -8.96 -11.76
C GLU A 396 11.83 -8.15 -12.43
N SER A 397 11.09 -8.76 -13.37
CA SER A 397 9.96 -8.10 -14.05
C SER A 397 8.82 -7.77 -13.06
N LEU A 398 8.60 -8.59 -12.05
CA LEU A 398 7.62 -8.32 -10.99
C LEU A 398 8.14 -7.27 -10.00
N ALA A 399 9.43 -7.26 -9.70
CA ALA A 399 10.03 -6.30 -8.78
C ALA A 399 9.96 -4.84 -9.27
N VAL A 400 9.79 -4.63 -10.58
CA VAL A 400 9.51 -3.28 -11.12
C VAL A 400 8.23 -2.67 -10.56
N PHE A 401 7.26 -3.49 -10.12
CA PHE A 401 6.07 -3.03 -9.42
C PHE A 401 6.32 -2.77 -7.92
N ILE A 402 7.52 -2.36 -7.57
CA ILE A 402 7.94 -2.05 -6.20
C ILE A 402 6.95 -1.07 -5.55
N PRO A 403 6.40 -1.39 -4.36
CA PRO A 403 5.34 -0.59 -3.74
C PRO A 403 5.86 0.58 -2.91
N PHE A 404 7.18 0.79 -2.86
CA PHE A 404 7.80 1.80 -2.01
C PHE A 404 7.98 3.14 -2.72
N ARG A 405 7.80 4.22 -1.97
CA ARG A 405 7.96 5.58 -2.49
C ARG A 405 8.71 6.48 -1.51
N VAL A 406 8.06 6.92 -0.46
CA VAL A 406 8.61 7.83 0.55
C VAL A 406 7.87 7.64 1.86
N GLN A 407 8.60 7.73 2.96
CA GLN A 407 8.00 7.69 4.29
C GLN A 407 7.25 8.99 4.57
N ASP A 408 5.98 8.85 4.96
CA ASP A 408 5.18 9.91 5.55
C ASP A 408 5.08 9.69 7.07
N ILE A 409 5.17 10.77 7.83
CA ILE A 409 5.06 10.74 9.27
C ILE A 409 3.78 11.48 9.64
N CYS A 410 2.79 10.74 10.16
CA CYS A 410 1.54 11.27 10.63
C CYS A 410 1.15 10.57 11.95
N HIS A 411 1.68 11.07 13.06
CA HIS A 411 1.39 10.54 14.38
C HIS A 411 0.15 11.23 14.97
N THR A 412 -0.69 10.46 15.65
CA THR A 412 -1.78 11.01 16.45
C THR A 412 -1.22 11.89 17.57
N ASN A 413 -1.80 13.06 17.78
CA ASN A 413 -1.32 14.07 18.73
C ASN A 413 0.12 14.56 18.48
N GLY A 414 0.60 14.46 17.24
CA GLY A 414 1.88 15.02 16.82
C GLY A 414 1.82 16.52 16.56
N VAL A 415 2.98 17.11 16.38
CA VAL A 415 3.17 18.54 16.04
C VAL A 415 3.48 18.64 14.54
N TYR A 416 2.96 19.68 13.91
CA TYR A 416 3.23 19.96 12.50
C TYR A 416 4.65 20.49 12.30
N TYR A 417 5.44 19.80 11.48
CA TYR A 417 6.81 20.15 11.13
C TYR A 417 6.95 20.74 9.72
N GLY A 418 6.02 20.46 8.83
CA GLY A 418 6.09 20.89 7.46
C GLY A 418 5.33 20.00 6.50
N GLN A 419 5.70 20.06 5.23
CA GLN A 419 5.11 19.25 4.16
C GLN A 419 6.20 18.40 3.50
N ASN A 420 5.91 17.12 3.27
CA ASN A 420 6.81 16.24 2.56
C ASN A 420 6.99 16.70 1.11
N VAL A 421 8.23 16.86 0.67
CA VAL A 421 8.54 17.39 -0.68
C VAL A 421 8.03 16.47 -1.80
N ILE A 422 7.99 15.14 -1.55
CA ILE A 422 7.60 14.13 -2.53
C ILE A 422 6.10 13.86 -2.50
N SER A 423 5.56 13.44 -1.35
CA SER A 423 4.13 13.08 -1.22
C SER A 423 3.21 14.28 -1.14
N LYS A 424 3.73 15.47 -0.79
CA LYS A 424 2.98 16.68 -0.46
C LYS A 424 2.06 16.53 0.75
N ASN A 425 2.18 15.46 1.50
CA ASN A 425 1.46 15.25 2.74
C ASN A 425 2.07 16.07 3.88
N MET A 426 1.24 16.38 4.88
CA MET A 426 1.69 17.05 6.09
C MET A 426 2.57 16.10 6.90
N ILE A 427 3.68 16.61 7.43
CA ILE A 427 4.53 15.91 8.38
C ILE A 427 4.06 16.31 9.79
N ILE A 428 3.45 15.36 10.47
CA ILE A 428 2.95 15.53 11.83
C ILE A 428 3.64 14.47 12.69
N ALA A 429 4.53 14.91 13.56
CA ALA A 429 5.35 14.00 14.33
C ALA A 429 5.21 14.23 15.84
N ASP A 430 5.10 13.13 16.58
CA ASP A 430 5.37 13.08 18.01
C ASP A 430 6.76 12.48 18.23
N ARG A 431 7.72 13.30 18.64
CA ARG A 431 9.11 12.84 18.82
C ARG A 431 9.27 11.72 19.84
N ARG A 432 8.32 11.56 20.77
CA ARG A 432 8.32 10.45 21.75
C ARG A 432 8.07 9.09 21.11
N GLN A 433 7.48 9.08 19.91
CA GLN A 433 7.24 7.85 19.12
C GLN A 433 8.40 7.52 18.17
N LEU A 434 9.38 8.42 18.03
CA LEU A 434 10.59 8.17 17.26
C LEU A 434 11.58 7.34 18.07
N LEU A 435 12.52 6.69 17.38
CA LEU A 435 13.58 5.89 18.00
C LEU A 435 14.46 6.76 18.94
N ASN A 436 14.63 8.03 18.59
CA ASN A 436 15.36 9.04 19.35
C ASN A 436 14.65 10.40 19.18
N GLY A 437 14.39 11.08 20.30
CA GLY A 437 13.72 12.39 20.33
C GLY A 437 14.62 13.59 20.11
N ASN A 438 15.93 13.41 19.89
CA ASN A 438 16.88 14.51 19.65
C ASN A 438 16.67 15.13 18.27
N GLU A 439 16.87 16.46 18.21
CA GLU A 439 16.77 17.24 16.98
C GLU A 439 17.97 18.17 16.81
N PHE A 440 18.38 18.35 15.55
CA PHE A 440 19.36 19.36 15.15
C PHE A 440 18.78 20.27 14.09
N ILE A 441 18.78 21.59 14.36
CA ILE A 441 18.37 22.61 13.39
C ILE A 441 19.63 23.26 12.82
N LEU A 442 19.94 22.92 11.56
CA LEU A 442 21.12 23.38 10.85
C LEU A 442 20.74 24.37 9.73
N GLY A 443 21.55 25.37 9.54
CA GLY A 443 21.36 26.32 8.46
C GLY A 443 22.39 27.44 8.48
N VAL A 444 22.52 28.16 7.37
CA VAL A 444 23.38 29.35 7.27
C VAL A 444 22.85 30.49 8.14
N SER A 445 23.70 31.49 8.41
CA SER A 445 23.26 32.72 9.11
C SER A 445 22.14 33.39 8.33
N GLY A 446 21.08 33.84 9.03
CA GLY A 446 19.88 34.39 8.40
C GLY A 446 18.92 33.36 7.78
N GLY A 447 19.24 32.08 7.81
CA GLY A 447 18.42 31.01 7.22
C GLY A 447 17.17 30.60 8.02
N GLY A 448 16.79 31.35 9.07
CA GLY A 448 15.53 31.10 9.81
C GLY A 448 15.64 30.07 10.95
N LYS A 449 16.83 29.61 11.35
CA LYS A 449 17.01 28.61 12.43
C LYS A 449 16.28 28.97 13.72
N SER A 450 16.53 30.20 14.26
CA SER A 450 15.91 30.67 15.50
C SER A 450 14.40 30.81 15.36
N PHE A 451 13.91 31.17 14.16
CA PHE A 451 12.48 31.25 13.88
C PHE A 451 11.84 29.85 13.91
N THR A 452 12.45 28.86 13.26
CA THR A 452 11.99 27.47 13.26
C THR A 452 11.96 26.91 14.68
N ALA A 453 13.03 27.11 15.46
CA ALA A 453 13.09 26.66 16.85
C ALA A 453 12.00 27.32 17.72
N LYS A 454 11.75 28.63 17.55
CA LYS A 454 10.66 29.33 18.24
C LYS A 454 9.29 28.77 17.84
N GLY A 455 9.08 28.49 16.55
CA GLY A 455 7.86 27.85 16.06
C GLY A 455 7.61 26.49 16.69
N GLU A 456 8.65 25.68 16.83
CA GLU A 456 8.53 24.38 17.49
C GLU A 456 8.17 24.51 18.98
N VAL A 457 8.82 25.44 19.71
CA VAL A 457 8.49 25.73 21.12
C VAL A 457 7.02 26.11 21.24
N ILE A 458 6.50 27.00 20.37
CA ILE A 458 5.08 27.39 20.35
C ILE A 458 4.21 26.13 20.18
N ASN A 459 4.50 25.33 19.19
CA ASN A 459 3.70 24.14 18.86
C ASN A 459 3.66 23.15 20.04
N GLN A 460 4.79 22.92 20.71
CA GLN A 460 4.85 22.05 21.88
C GLN A 460 4.08 22.59 23.09
N VAL A 461 4.19 23.91 23.36
CA VAL A 461 3.41 24.56 24.42
C VAL A 461 1.92 24.48 24.16
N LEU A 462 1.46 24.79 22.93
CA LEU A 462 0.06 24.75 22.58
C LEU A 462 -0.51 23.32 22.66
N ALA A 463 0.26 22.32 22.25
CA ALA A 463 -0.11 20.91 22.41
C ALA A 463 -0.20 20.52 23.90
N GLY A 464 0.62 21.15 24.77
CA GLY A 464 0.60 20.94 26.22
C GLY A 464 0.96 19.54 26.66
N ASN A 465 1.86 18.89 25.91
CA ASN A 465 2.26 17.51 26.12
C ASN A 465 3.64 17.38 26.80
N ALA A 466 4.34 18.50 27.04
CA ALA A 466 5.69 18.50 27.61
C ALA A 466 5.99 19.83 28.33
N ASP A 467 6.83 19.77 29.35
CA ASP A 467 7.47 20.93 29.94
C ASP A 467 8.66 21.34 29.07
N ILE A 468 8.86 22.65 28.89
CA ILE A 468 9.90 23.17 28.00
C ILE A 468 10.90 23.98 28.80
N ILE A 469 12.16 23.60 28.71
CA ILE A 469 13.29 24.32 29.31
C ILE A 469 14.16 24.85 28.18
N ILE A 470 14.39 26.18 28.17
CA ILE A 470 15.21 26.86 27.17
C ILE A 470 16.47 27.41 27.83
N ILE A 471 17.65 27.02 27.32
CA ILE A 471 18.93 27.65 27.67
C ILE A 471 19.27 28.65 26.56
N ASP A 472 19.14 29.94 26.87
CA ASP A 472 19.22 31.05 25.89
C ASP A 472 20.31 32.05 26.27
N PRO A 473 21.54 31.86 25.83
CA PRO A 473 22.65 32.77 26.11
C PRO A 473 22.47 34.18 25.53
N GLU A 474 21.73 34.28 24.43
CA GLU A 474 21.54 35.52 23.65
C GLU A 474 20.28 36.31 24.02
N ARG A 475 19.42 35.74 24.87
CA ARG A 475 18.16 36.29 25.37
C ARG A 475 17.13 36.56 24.25
N GLU A 476 17.15 35.81 23.18
CA GLU A 476 16.23 35.95 22.04
C GLU A 476 14.82 35.38 22.32
N TYR A 477 14.66 34.48 23.30
CA TYR A 477 13.40 33.82 23.63
C TYR A 477 12.55 34.57 24.66
N SER A 478 13.10 35.57 25.34
CA SER A 478 12.41 36.28 26.42
C SER A 478 11.00 36.83 26.06
N PRO A 479 10.77 37.46 24.88
CA PRO A 479 9.43 37.88 24.48
C PRO A 479 8.45 36.71 24.30
N LEU A 480 8.92 35.60 23.69
CA LEU A 480 8.12 34.41 23.47
C LEU A 480 7.71 33.76 24.78
N VAL A 481 8.65 33.58 25.72
CA VAL A 481 8.39 32.98 27.03
C VAL A 481 7.32 33.78 27.79
N ARG A 482 7.37 35.14 27.76
CA ARG A 482 6.34 35.97 28.41
C ARG A 482 4.98 35.84 27.73
N ALA A 483 4.92 35.80 26.40
CA ALA A 483 3.68 35.63 25.65
C ALA A 483 3.00 34.28 25.95
N LEU A 484 3.79 33.23 26.18
CA LEU A 484 3.31 31.89 26.49
C LEU A 484 3.08 31.65 28.00
N GLY A 485 3.28 32.68 28.86
CA GLY A 485 3.06 32.59 30.31
C GLY A 485 4.17 31.86 31.06
N GLY A 486 5.35 31.72 30.46
CA GLY A 486 6.50 31.07 31.10
C GLY A 486 7.30 31.97 32.01
N GLU A 487 8.21 31.39 32.81
CA GLU A 487 9.11 32.06 33.72
C GLU A 487 10.50 32.27 33.10
N ILE A 488 11.15 33.42 33.41
CA ILE A 488 12.49 33.75 32.94
C ILE A 488 13.42 33.81 34.14
N ILE A 489 14.39 32.91 34.19
CA ILE A 489 15.41 32.86 35.20
C ILE A 489 16.74 33.42 34.64
N ASN A 490 17.22 34.53 35.20
CA ASN A 490 18.48 35.12 34.80
C ASN A 490 19.63 34.57 35.68
N ILE A 491 20.56 33.85 35.06
CA ILE A 491 21.75 33.37 35.70
C ILE A 491 22.92 34.31 35.36
N SER A 492 23.50 34.96 36.34
CA SER A 492 24.67 35.85 36.18
C SER A 492 25.82 35.37 37.07
N ALA A 493 27.02 35.43 36.53
CA ALA A 493 28.23 35.08 37.29
C ALA A 493 28.54 35.99 38.49
N VAL A 494 27.74 37.07 38.65
CA VAL A 494 27.94 38.09 39.70
C VAL A 494 27.00 37.91 40.91
N LEU A 495 26.07 36.93 40.86
CA LEU A 495 25.17 36.62 42.00
C LEU A 495 25.55 35.29 42.64
N PRO A 496 25.53 35.19 44.01
CA PRO A 496 25.81 33.92 44.67
C PRO A 496 24.73 32.89 44.30
N VAL A 497 25.19 31.66 44.16
CA VAL A 497 24.38 30.50 43.79
C VAL A 497 23.11 30.44 44.64
N MET A 498 21.95 30.71 44.02
CA MET A 498 20.67 30.32 44.57
C MET A 498 20.33 28.89 44.14
N ASN A 499 20.10 28.04 45.13
CA ASN A 499 19.64 26.69 44.92
C ASN A 499 18.29 26.71 44.17
N ILE A 500 18.26 26.14 42.99
CA ILE A 500 17.04 25.97 42.16
C ILE A 500 16.31 24.76 42.74
N CYS A 501 15.20 24.97 43.47
CA CYS A 501 14.20 23.97 43.69
C CYS A 501 13.21 24.03 42.54
N LEU A 502 13.19 23.01 41.67
CA LEU A 502 12.15 22.74 40.71
C LEU A 502 10.94 22.11 41.42
N GLN A 503 9.80 22.76 41.41
CA GLN A 503 8.47 22.17 41.66
C GLN A 503 7.74 21.92 40.35
#